data_6f83d2e058c0fe9700d382528e831435
#
_entry.id   6f83d2e058c0fe9700d382528e831435
#
_cell.length_a   1.000
_cell.length_b   1.000
_cell.length_c   1.000
_cell.angle_alpha   90.00
_cell.angle_beta   90.00
_cell.angle_gamma   90.00
#
_symmetry.space_group_name_H-M   'P 1'
#
loop_
_entity.id
_entity.type
_entity.pdbx_description
1 polymer ?
#
loop_
_entity_poly.entity_id
_entity_poly.type
_entity_poly.pdbx_seq_one_letter_code
_entity_poly.pdbx_strand_id
1 'polypeptide(L)'
;MVKTNVTLCSLPLDNPVIPASGTFGYGHEFAELYDINCLGTFSFKGTTRNARLGNPQPRIAEMQSGVLNAVGLQNPGVDAVIAEELPKLARVFRKPVMANVSGFSLDEYVEVCQKLDACPQVGWLEVNISCPNVHGGGMSFGTDPKAAAAVTRAVKDVVKKPVIVKLSPNVTSITDIAKACEDAGADGISLINTVMGMRLDLKTRKPLLANITGGMSGPAIFPLAVRMVWQVYEAVRIPVVGLGGVMSAEDVIELMLAGATAVEVGAANLVDPFACRRIVEDLPRVMQKYNINDLNDIIGGAHHG
;
A
#
# COMPACT_ATOMS: atom_id res chain seq x y z
N MET A 1 15.67 -23.43 -11.74
CA MET A 1 14.56 -22.46 -11.89
C MET A 1 14.48 -21.72 -10.57
N VAL A 2 14.50 -20.40 -10.57
CA VAL A 2 14.42 -19.61 -9.33
C VAL A 2 13.00 -19.66 -8.77
N LYS A 3 12.85 -19.45 -7.45
CA LYS A 3 11.56 -19.42 -6.76
C LYS A 3 11.18 -18.00 -6.40
N THR A 4 10.08 -17.52 -6.97
CA THR A 4 9.55 -16.16 -6.74
C THR A 4 8.40 -16.12 -5.75
N ASN A 5 7.81 -17.26 -5.41
CA ASN A 5 6.68 -17.34 -4.49
C ASN A 5 7.07 -16.97 -3.06
N VAL A 6 6.20 -16.24 -2.38
CA VAL A 6 6.33 -15.88 -0.96
C VAL A 6 5.02 -16.14 -0.23
N THR A 7 5.04 -16.07 1.10
CA THR A 7 3.82 -16.20 1.92
C THR A 7 3.62 -14.92 2.73
N LEU A 8 2.47 -14.28 2.57
CA LEU A 8 2.11 -13.06 3.30
C LEU A 8 0.95 -13.35 4.25
N CYS A 9 1.16 -13.22 5.56
CA CYS A 9 0.15 -13.48 6.59
C CYS A 9 -0.59 -14.81 6.35
N SER A 10 0.17 -15.89 6.14
CA SER A 10 -0.30 -17.27 5.88
C SER A 10 -0.98 -17.52 4.53
N LEU A 11 -1.10 -16.54 3.66
CA LEU A 11 -1.65 -16.71 2.31
C LEU A 11 -0.51 -16.71 1.26
N PRO A 12 -0.50 -17.67 0.32
CA PRO A 12 0.55 -17.77 -0.69
C PRO A 12 0.38 -16.71 -1.77
N LEU A 13 1.52 -16.18 -2.26
CA LEU A 13 1.64 -15.32 -3.42
C LEU A 13 2.62 -15.97 -4.42
N ASP A 14 2.28 -16.01 -5.72
CA ASP A 14 3.16 -16.58 -6.76
C ASP A 14 4.44 -15.74 -6.95
N ASN A 15 4.38 -14.47 -6.60
CA ASN A 15 5.49 -13.52 -6.57
C ASN A 15 5.18 -12.38 -5.60
N PRO A 16 6.18 -11.60 -5.14
CA PRO A 16 5.99 -10.57 -4.12
C PRO A 16 5.40 -9.26 -4.64
N VAL A 17 5.12 -9.12 -5.94
CA VAL A 17 4.74 -7.84 -6.57
C VAL A 17 3.25 -7.57 -6.42
N ILE A 18 2.93 -6.44 -5.80
CA ILE A 18 1.57 -6.01 -5.47
C ILE A 18 1.36 -4.58 -6.01
N PRO A 19 0.54 -4.34 -7.03
CA PRO A 19 0.10 -2.97 -7.34
C PRO A 19 -0.52 -2.28 -6.12
N ALA A 20 -0.02 -1.07 -5.81
CA ALA A 20 -0.43 -0.31 -4.64
C ALA A 20 -1.80 0.33 -4.81
N SER A 21 -2.55 0.42 -3.73
CA SER A 21 -3.84 1.12 -3.68
C SER A 21 -3.73 2.56 -4.19
N GLY A 22 -4.72 2.96 -4.98
CA GLY A 22 -4.80 4.30 -5.57
C GLY A 22 -4.07 4.45 -6.91
N THR A 23 -3.36 3.42 -7.39
CA THR A 23 -2.65 3.43 -8.67
C THR A 23 -3.07 2.30 -9.61
N PHE A 24 -4.00 1.44 -9.18
CA PHE A 24 -4.44 0.26 -9.92
C PHE A 24 -5.97 0.09 -9.97
N GLY A 25 -6.74 1.12 -9.57
CA GLY A 25 -8.20 1.08 -9.56
C GLY A 25 -8.75 -0.07 -8.71
N TYR A 26 -9.70 -0.80 -9.29
CA TYR A 26 -10.22 -2.07 -8.77
C TYR A 26 -9.71 -3.29 -9.56
N GLY A 27 -8.71 -3.09 -10.42
CA GLY A 27 -8.02 -4.14 -11.17
C GLY A 27 -8.64 -4.47 -12.53
N HIS A 28 -9.97 -4.42 -12.67
CA HIS A 28 -10.62 -4.75 -13.93
C HIS A 28 -10.25 -3.78 -15.05
N GLU A 29 -9.93 -2.51 -14.73
CA GLU A 29 -9.46 -1.51 -15.69
C GLU A 29 -8.09 -1.89 -16.29
N PHE A 30 -7.20 -2.45 -15.49
CA PHE A 30 -5.89 -2.93 -15.95
C PHE A 30 -5.98 -4.27 -16.67
N ALA A 31 -7.00 -5.08 -16.35
CA ALA A 31 -7.25 -6.34 -17.06
C ALA A 31 -7.62 -6.14 -18.54
N GLU A 32 -8.06 -4.93 -18.92
CA GLU A 32 -8.25 -4.57 -20.34
C GLU A 32 -6.93 -4.42 -21.11
N LEU A 33 -5.81 -4.22 -20.39
CA LEU A 33 -4.48 -3.99 -20.97
C LEU A 33 -3.64 -5.28 -21.02
N TYR A 34 -3.73 -6.11 -19.97
CA TYR A 34 -2.98 -7.37 -19.86
C TYR A 34 -3.62 -8.34 -18.87
N ASP A 35 -3.20 -9.61 -18.90
CA ASP A 35 -3.63 -10.59 -17.90
C ASP A 35 -3.01 -10.29 -16.53
N ILE A 36 -3.79 -9.65 -15.64
CA ILE A 36 -3.37 -9.27 -14.30
C ILE A 36 -3.15 -10.47 -13.35
N ASN A 37 -3.50 -11.70 -13.76
CA ASN A 37 -3.21 -12.91 -12.98
C ASN A 37 -1.70 -13.22 -12.89
N CYS A 38 -0.83 -12.52 -13.64
CA CYS A 38 0.62 -12.59 -13.48
C CYS A 38 1.09 -12.00 -12.13
N LEU A 39 0.32 -11.12 -11.52
CA LEU A 39 0.64 -10.48 -10.24
C LEU A 39 0.47 -11.45 -9.07
N GLY A 40 1.20 -11.24 -7.96
CA GLY A 40 0.98 -11.99 -6.72
C GLY A 40 -0.43 -11.75 -6.16
N THR A 41 -0.75 -10.49 -5.96
CA THR A 41 -2.06 -9.91 -5.67
C THR A 41 -2.02 -8.43 -6.03
N PHE A 42 -3.04 -7.66 -5.67
CA PHE A 42 -3.00 -6.19 -5.68
C PHE A 42 -3.86 -5.60 -4.56
N SER A 43 -3.50 -4.38 -4.13
CA SER A 43 -4.29 -3.60 -3.19
C SER A 43 -5.22 -2.66 -3.97
N PHE A 44 -6.53 -2.89 -3.90
CA PHE A 44 -7.48 -2.08 -4.64
C PHE A 44 -7.68 -0.69 -4.01
N LYS A 45 -8.37 0.18 -4.72
CA LYS A 45 -8.63 1.57 -4.33
C LYS A 45 -9.16 1.68 -2.91
N GLY A 46 -8.53 2.56 -2.11
CA GLY A 46 -8.94 2.85 -0.73
C GLY A 46 -10.44 3.16 -0.63
N THR A 47 -11.13 2.32 0.12
CA THR A 47 -12.59 2.29 0.25
C THR A 47 -13.01 2.89 1.58
N THR A 48 -13.99 3.78 1.56
CA THR A 48 -14.62 4.40 2.74
C THR A 48 -16.05 3.91 2.90
N ARG A 49 -16.66 4.15 4.08
CA ARG A 49 -18.08 3.83 4.35
C ARG A 49 -18.97 4.39 3.25
N ASN A 50 -18.90 5.69 3.02
CA ASN A 50 -19.69 6.41 2.05
C ASN A 50 -18.87 6.77 0.81
N ALA A 51 -19.54 6.98 -0.32
CA ALA A 51 -18.92 7.49 -1.54
C ALA A 51 -18.27 8.87 -1.31
N ARG A 52 -17.12 9.09 -1.97
CA ARG A 52 -16.38 10.36 -1.91
C ARG A 52 -15.98 10.81 -3.30
N LEU A 53 -16.19 12.07 -3.60
CA LEU A 53 -15.73 12.71 -4.84
C LEU A 53 -14.24 13.06 -4.82
N GLY A 54 -13.63 13.05 -3.62
CA GLY A 54 -12.26 13.51 -3.42
C GLY A 54 -12.16 15.02 -3.26
N ASN A 55 -10.91 15.51 -3.25
CA ASN A 55 -10.62 16.93 -3.07
C ASN A 55 -10.81 17.73 -4.37
N PRO A 56 -10.95 19.08 -4.29
CA PRO A 56 -10.99 19.98 -5.44
C PRO A 56 -9.74 19.85 -6.33
N GLN A 57 -9.90 20.15 -7.62
CA GLN A 57 -8.79 20.22 -8.58
C GLN A 57 -8.10 21.60 -8.55
N PRO A 58 -6.82 21.68 -8.93
CA PRO A 58 -5.89 20.59 -9.27
C PRO A 58 -5.46 19.79 -8.04
N ARG A 59 -5.47 18.47 -8.15
CA ARG A 59 -5.17 17.56 -7.05
C ARG A 59 -4.07 16.52 -7.35
N ILE A 60 -3.46 16.63 -8.52
CA ILE A 60 -2.28 15.87 -8.96
C ILE A 60 -1.36 16.83 -9.69
N ALA A 61 -0.07 16.73 -9.43
CA ALA A 61 0.97 17.49 -10.12
C ALA A 61 2.22 16.62 -10.34
N GLU A 62 2.73 16.63 -11.56
CA GLU A 62 4.00 15.98 -11.87
C GLU A 62 5.17 16.75 -11.25
N MET A 63 6.20 16.00 -10.88
CA MET A 63 7.47 16.53 -10.38
C MET A 63 8.62 15.83 -11.09
N GLN A 64 9.82 16.43 -11.01
CA GLN A 64 11.03 15.71 -11.35
C GLN A 64 11.17 14.50 -10.41
N SER A 65 11.24 13.30 -10.96
CA SER A 65 11.36 12.03 -10.21
C SER A 65 10.16 11.65 -9.33
N GLY A 66 8.93 12.07 -9.68
CA GLY A 66 7.75 11.64 -8.95
C GLY A 66 6.47 12.40 -9.25
N VAL A 67 5.48 12.18 -8.41
CA VAL A 67 4.17 12.83 -8.47
C VAL A 67 3.75 13.32 -7.08
N LEU A 68 3.13 14.48 -7.07
CA LEU A 68 2.50 15.07 -5.88
C LEU A 68 0.98 14.94 -6.02
N ASN A 69 0.31 14.37 -5.03
CA ASN A 69 -1.14 14.19 -5.09
C ASN A 69 -1.85 14.52 -3.78
N ALA A 70 -3.06 15.01 -3.92
CA ALA A 70 -4.04 15.21 -2.85
C ALA A 70 -5.43 14.77 -3.34
N VAL A 71 -5.56 13.54 -3.86
CA VAL A 71 -6.81 13.03 -4.46
C VAL A 71 -7.98 13.01 -3.47
N GLY A 72 -7.73 12.74 -2.18
CA GLY A 72 -8.74 12.83 -1.12
C GLY A 72 -9.70 11.64 -1.08
N LEU A 73 -9.20 10.42 -1.30
CA LEU A 73 -9.94 9.16 -1.17
C LEU A 73 -11.19 9.09 -2.08
N GLN A 74 -11.10 9.56 -3.32
CA GLN A 74 -12.20 9.36 -4.28
C GLN A 74 -12.49 7.87 -4.44
N ASN A 75 -13.71 7.45 -4.08
CA ASN A 75 -14.17 6.07 -4.20
C ASN A 75 -15.71 6.01 -4.12
N PRO A 76 -16.36 4.93 -4.60
CA PRO A 76 -17.81 4.81 -4.64
C PRO A 76 -18.47 4.43 -3.30
N GLY A 77 -17.69 4.16 -2.25
CA GLY A 77 -18.17 3.63 -0.97
C GLY A 77 -18.24 2.09 -0.94
N VAL A 78 -18.17 1.53 0.28
CA VAL A 78 -18.02 0.08 0.47
C VAL A 78 -19.17 -0.73 -0.14
N ASP A 79 -20.40 -0.26 -0.05
CA ASP A 79 -21.55 -0.99 -0.57
C ASP A 79 -21.52 -1.10 -2.11
N ALA A 80 -21.14 -0.03 -2.80
CA ALA A 80 -20.95 -0.06 -4.25
C ALA A 80 -19.73 -0.90 -4.66
N VAL A 81 -18.63 -0.87 -3.89
CA VAL A 81 -17.47 -1.75 -4.13
C VAL A 81 -17.91 -3.21 -4.09
N ILE A 82 -18.68 -3.62 -3.09
CA ILE A 82 -19.16 -5.00 -2.95
C ILE A 82 -20.15 -5.38 -4.05
N ALA A 83 -21.09 -4.47 -4.36
CA ALA A 83 -22.16 -4.76 -5.32
C ALA A 83 -21.72 -4.71 -6.79
N GLU A 84 -20.72 -3.88 -7.12
CA GLU A 84 -20.36 -3.59 -8.51
C GLU A 84 -18.91 -3.93 -8.84
N GLU A 85 -17.94 -3.47 -8.04
CA GLU A 85 -16.52 -3.58 -8.40
C GLU A 85 -15.96 -5.01 -8.17
N LEU A 86 -16.26 -5.64 -7.02
CA LEU A 86 -15.82 -7.00 -6.76
C LEU A 86 -16.40 -8.02 -7.75
N PRO A 87 -17.69 -7.96 -8.18
CA PRO A 87 -18.19 -8.82 -9.23
C PRO A 87 -17.52 -8.62 -10.60
N LYS A 88 -17.15 -7.38 -10.97
CA LYS A 88 -16.37 -7.14 -12.20
C LYS A 88 -14.99 -7.77 -12.09
N LEU A 89 -14.33 -7.56 -10.95
CA LEU A 89 -13.01 -8.11 -10.67
C LEU A 89 -13.00 -9.64 -10.72
N ALA A 90 -13.99 -10.31 -10.14
CA ALA A 90 -14.09 -11.78 -10.09
C ALA A 90 -14.11 -12.44 -11.49
N ARG A 91 -14.44 -11.68 -12.55
CA ARG A 91 -14.43 -12.17 -13.93
C ARG A 91 -13.03 -12.24 -14.54
N VAL A 92 -12.09 -11.43 -14.03
CA VAL A 92 -10.77 -11.21 -14.63
C VAL A 92 -9.60 -11.58 -13.71
N PHE A 93 -9.81 -11.66 -12.39
CA PHE A 93 -8.78 -12.01 -11.42
C PHE A 93 -9.22 -13.17 -10.53
N ARG A 94 -8.36 -14.20 -10.42
CA ARG A 94 -8.71 -15.48 -9.79
C ARG A 94 -8.12 -15.68 -8.40
N LYS A 95 -7.29 -14.74 -7.95
CA LYS A 95 -6.58 -14.80 -6.67
C LYS A 95 -7.24 -13.89 -5.65
N PRO A 96 -7.04 -14.13 -4.34
CA PRO A 96 -7.47 -13.19 -3.31
C PRO A 96 -6.82 -11.81 -3.49
N VAL A 97 -7.58 -10.74 -3.22
CA VAL A 97 -7.10 -9.36 -3.30
C VAL A 97 -6.94 -8.73 -1.92
N MET A 98 -6.12 -7.69 -1.84
CA MET A 98 -5.96 -6.87 -0.66
C MET A 98 -6.95 -5.70 -0.71
N ALA A 99 -7.82 -5.62 0.28
CA ALA A 99 -8.81 -4.56 0.39
C ALA A 99 -8.23 -3.37 1.16
N ASN A 100 -7.91 -2.27 0.48
CA ASN A 100 -7.48 -1.05 1.17
C ASN A 100 -8.67 -0.33 1.79
N VAL A 101 -8.64 -0.16 3.10
CA VAL A 101 -9.70 0.46 3.90
C VAL A 101 -9.23 1.78 4.48
N SER A 102 -10.05 2.80 4.32
CA SER A 102 -9.83 4.13 4.91
C SER A 102 -11.09 4.61 5.64
N GLY A 103 -10.91 5.34 6.72
CA GLY A 103 -12.01 5.88 7.53
C GLY A 103 -11.61 7.17 8.24
N PHE A 104 -12.60 7.84 8.81
CA PHE A 104 -12.45 9.09 9.57
C PHE A 104 -12.83 8.94 11.05
N SER A 105 -13.32 7.76 11.42
CA SER A 105 -13.62 7.35 12.80
C SER A 105 -13.37 5.87 12.99
N LEU A 106 -13.25 5.40 14.23
CA LEU A 106 -13.14 3.98 14.54
C LEU A 106 -14.30 3.17 13.95
N ASP A 107 -15.53 3.67 14.11
CA ASP A 107 -16.73 3.01 13.61
C ASP A 107 -16.72 2.84 12.08
N GLU A 108 -16.18 3.80 11.35
CA GLU A 108 -16.04 3.69 9.89
C GLU A 108 -15.06 2.58 9.49
N TYR A 109 -13.89 2.50 10.15
CA TYR A 109 -12.95 1.42 9.89
C TYR A 109 -13.55 0.06 10.21
N VAL A 110 -14.20 -0.06 11.36
CA VAL A 110 -14.86 -1.32 11.81
C VAL A 110 -15.91 -1.76 10.81
N GLU A 111 -16.84 -0.89 10.44
CA GLU A 111 -17.92 -1.23 9.52
C GLU A 111 -17.42 -1.65 8.14
N VAL A 112 -16.49 -0.86 7.56
CA VAL A 112 -15.92 -1.17 6.23
C VAL A 112 -15.16 -2.48 6.25
N CYS A 113 -14.33 -2.71 7.29
CA CYS A 113 -13.59 -3.95 7.43
C CYS A 113 -14.51 -5.16 7.59
N GLN A 114 -15.57 -5.08 8.41
CA GLN A 114 -16.54 -6.17 8.58
C GLN A 114 -17.24 -6.54 7.26
N LYS A 115 -17.68 -5.54 6.49
CA LYS A 115 -18.32 -5.76 5.19
C LYS A 115 -17.37 -6.45 4.20
N LEU A 116 -16.12 -6.03 4.14
CA LEU A 116 -15.11 -6.60 3.24
C LEU A 116 -14.57 -7.95 3.74
N ASP A 117 -14.55 -8.20 5.05
CA ASP A 117 -14.21 -9.51 5.63
C ASP A 117 -15.16 -10.61 5.16
N ALA A 118 -16.42 -10.28 4.95
CA ALA A 118 -17.43 -11.21 4.44
C ALA A 118 -17.26 -11.54 2.93
N CYS A 119 -16.44 -10.81 2.19
CA CYS A 119 -16.28 -10.99 0.74
C CYS A 119 -15.25 -12.09 0.41
N PRO A 120 -15.63 -13.17 -0.32
CA PRO A 120 -14.72 -14.28 -0.63
C PRO A 120 -13.49 -13.88 -1.43
N GLN A 121 -13.58 -12.85 -2.29
CA GLN A 121 -12.46 -12.37 -3.11
C GLN A 121 -11.39 -11.66 -2.29
N VAL A 122 -11.72 -11.16 -1.09
CA VAL A 122 -10.78 -10.44 -0.23
C VAL A 122 -9.95 -11.45 0.56
N GLY A 123 -8.63 -11.36 0.47
CA GLY A 123 -7.69 -12.17 1.24
C GLY A 123 -7.11 -11.43 2.45
N TRP A 124 -6.87 -10.12 2.30
CA TRP A 124 -6.30 -9.26 3.34
C TRP A 124 -7.06 -7.95 3.44
N LEU A 125 -7.08 -7.37 4.64
CA LEU A 125 -7.56 -6.02 4.89
C LEU A 125 -6.35 -5.11 5.13
N GLU A 126 -6.07 -4.19 4.20
CA GLU A 126 -5.04 -3.17 4.36
C GLU A 126 -5.67 -1.91 4.98
N VAL A 127 -5.48 -1.75 6.28
CA VAL A 127 -6.05 -0.62 7.05
C VAL A 127 -5.14 0.59 6.90
N ASN A 128 -5.55 1.55 6.09
CA ASN A 128 -4.81 2.75 5.80
C ASN A 128 -5.08 3.83 6.86
N ILE A 129 -4.20 3.92 7.86
CA ILE A 129 -4.28 4.93 8.93
C ILE A 129 -3.55 6.23 8.59
N SER A 130 -2.98 6.33 7.38
CA SER A 130 -2.11 7.43 6.96
C SER A 130 -2.85 8.68 6.47
N CYS A 131 -4.19 8.72 6.51
CA CYS A 131 -4.95 9.84 5.94
C CYS A 131 -4.80 11.09 6.83
N PRO A 132 -4.12 12.17 6.34
CA PRO A 132 -3.83 13.35 7.17
C PRO A 132 -5.02 14.30 7.34
N ASN A 133 -6.17 14.02 6.72
CA ASN A 133 -7.27 14.97 6.58
C ASN A 133 -8.44 14.62 7.48
N VAL A 134 -8.30 14.86 8.79
CA VAL A 134 -9.46 15.03 9.65
C VAL A 134 -9.69 16.53 9.84
N HIS A 135 -10.47 17.15 8.93
CA HIS A 135 -11.04 18.46 9.17
C HIS A 135 -12.03 18.34 10.34
N GLY A 136 -11.71 18.94 11.48
CA GLY A 136 -12.58 18.93 12.65
C GLY A 136 -11.93 18.56 13.98
N GLY A 137 -10.58 18.59 14.08
CA GLY A 137 -9.90 18.41 15.37
C GLY A 137 -9.73 16.94 15.80
N GLY A 138 -9.94 15.98 14.89
CA GLY A 138 -9.66 14.57 15.13
C GLY A 138 -8.17 14.25 15.03
N MET A 139 -7.66 13.36 15.91
CA MET A 139 -6.30 12.84 15.84
C MET A 139 -6.07 12.12 14.51
N SER A 140 -4.93 12.39 13.86
CA SER A 140 -4.46 11.57 12.75
C SER A 140 -4.09 10.20 13.30
N PHE A 141 -4.86 9.17 12.96
CA PHE A 141 -4.65 7.79 13.46
C PHE A 141 -3.25 7.25 13.18
N GLY A 142 -2.59 7.73 12.14
CA GLY A 142 -1.26 7.27 11.73
C GLY A 142 -0.08 8.04 12.33
N THR A 143 -0.30 9.04 13.19
CA THR A 143 0.78 9.86 13.77
C THR A 143 0.95 9.67 15.28
N ASP A 144 0.03 9.00 15.94
CA ASP A 144 0.07 8.65 17.36
C ASP A 144 -0.02 7.13 17.55
N PRO A 145 0.94 6.50 18.27
CA PRO A 145 0.93 5.06 18.51
C PRO A 145 -0.34 4.55 19.19
N LYS A 146 -0.90 5.30 20.12
CA LYS A 146 -2.15 4.90 20.82
C LYS A 146 -3.36 4.92 19.91
N ALA A 147 -3.45 5.93 19.04
CA ALA A 147 -4.52 6.02 18.07
C ALA A 147 -4.41 4.91 17.00
N ALA A 148 -3.19 4.61 16.53
CA ALA A 148 -2.93 3.50 15.61
C ALA A 148 -3.31 2.14 16.24
N ALA A 149 -2.91 1.89 17.48
CA ALA A 149 -3.30 0.69 18.22
C ALA A 149 -4.81 0.57 18.43
N ALA A 150 -5.49 1.69 18.71
CA ALA A 150 -6.95 1.68 18.92
C ALA A 150 -7.70 1.26 17.64
N VAL A 151 -7.34 1.80 16.46
CA VAL A 151 -7.92 1.39 15.17
C VAL A 151 -7.61 -0.08 14.89
N THR A 152 -6.35 -0.48 15.06
CA THR A 152 -5.92 -1.86 14.80
C THR A 152 -6.72 -2.85 15.65
N ARG A 153 -6.81 -2.62 16.95
CA ARG A 153 -7.56 -3.47 17.88
C ARG A 153 -9.04 -3.54 17.52
N ALA A 154 -9.66 -2.37 17.31
CA ALA A 154 -11.09 -2.31 16.97
C ALA A 154 -11.44 -3.10 15.70
N VAL A 155 -10.56 -3.06 14.70
CA VAL A 155 -10.72 -3.85 13.47
C VAL A 155 -10.46 -5.34 13.75
N LYS A 156 -9.38 -5.69 14.43
CA LYS A 156 -9.04 -7.09 14.74
C LYS A 156 -10.10 -7.82 15.56
N ASP A 157 -10.79 -7.12 16.45
CA ASP A 157 -11.84 -7.70 17.29
C ASP A 157 -13.07 -8.16 16.48
N VAL A 158 -13.23 -7.71 15.23
CA VAL A 158 -14.46 -7.92 14.44
C VAL A 158 -14.24 -8.63 13.11
N VAL A 159 -12.99 -8.89 12.69
CA VAL A 159 -12.66 -9.55 11.42
C VAL A 159 -11.87 -10.84 11.63
N LYS A 160 -11.92 -11.72 10.64
CA LYS A 160 -11.19 -12.99 10.61
C LYS A 160 -10.00 -12.98 9.66
N LYS A 161 -10.07 -12.18 8.61
CA LYS A 161 -9.00 -12.07 7.62
C LYS A 161 -7.79 -11.36 8.20
N PRO A 162 -6.58 -11.63 7.68
CA PRO A 162 -5.38 -10.91 8.07
C PRO A 162 -5.53 -9.40 7.89
N VAL A 163 -5.10 -8.65 8.90
CA VAL A 163 -5.09 -7.18 8.94
C VAL A 163 -3.66 -6.69 8.79
N ILE A 164 -3.40 -5.95 7.71
CA ILE A 164 -2.13 -5.27 7.45
C ILE A 164 -2.36 -3.78 7.68
N VAL A 165 -1.56 -3.15 8.54
CA VAL A 165 -1.72 -1.73 8.84
C VAL A 165 -0.75 -0.90 7.99
N LYS A 166 -1.29 0.03 7.19
CA LYS A 166 -0.49 0.89 6.30
C LYS A 166 -0.07 2.17 6.99
N LEU A 167 1.25 2.33 7.18
CA LEU A 167 1.86 3.40 7.95
C LEU A 167 2.22 4.63 7.12
N SER A 168 2.14 5.80 7.78
CA SER A 168 2.61 7.08 7.27
C SER A 168 4.10 7.27 7.53
N PRO A 169 4.88 7.80 6.57
CA PRO A 169 6.27 8.21 6.81
C PRO A 169 6.38 9.56 7.54
N ASN A 170 5.28 10.28 7.70
CA ASN A 170 5.26 11.65 8.21
C ASN A 170 5.17 11.67 9.75
N VAL A 171 6.07 10.93 10.38
CA VAL A 171 6.15 10.72 11.83
C VAL A 171 7.59 10.81 12.31
N THR A 172 7.78 11.08 13.59
CA THR A 172 9.12 11.12 14.20
C THR A 172 9.72 9.73 14.35
N SER A 173 8.90 8.74 14.78
CA SER A 173 9.29 7.34 14.95
C SER A 173 8.25 6.42 14.32
N ILE A 174 8.58 5.86 13.17
CA ILE A 174 7.69 4.89 12.50
C ILE A 174 7.69 3.55 13.22
N THR A 175 8.76 3.21 13.90
CA THR A 175 8.91 1.97 14.66
C THR A 175 7.97 1.93 15.88
N ASP A 176 7.71 3.06 16.53
CA ASP A 176 6.78 3.12 17.67
C ASP A 176 5.34 2.87 17.22
N ILE A 177 4.98 3.41 16.04
CA ILE A 177 3.67 3.14 15.44
C ILE A 177 3.55 1.65 15.05
N ALA A 178 4.60 1.09 14.40
CA ALA A 178 4.60 -0.31 13.98
C ALA A 178 4.45 -1.28 15.17
N LYS A 179 5.21 -1.07 16.25
CA LYS A 179 5.11 -1.87 17.49
C LYS A 179 3.72 -1.76 18.10
N ALA A 180 3.17 -0.56 18.19
CA ALA A 180 1.83 -0.34 18.75
C ALA A 180 0.74 -1.07 17.93
N CYS A 181 0.87 -1.16 16.60
CA CYS A 181 -0.02 -1.93 15.74
C CYS A 181 0.17 -3.45 15.94
N GLU A 182 1.41 -3.94 16.03
CA GLU A 182 1.71 -5.35 16.33
C GLU A 182 1.13 -5.75 17.69
N ASP A 183 1.38 -4.98 18.75
CA ASP A 183 0.84 -5.20 20.11
C ASP A 183 -0.70 -5.16 20.15
N ALA A 184 -1.31 -4.46 19.20
CA ALA A 184 -2.76 -4.41 19.04
C ALA A 184 -3.33 -5.57 18.19
N GLY A 185 -2.46 -6.46 17.68
CA GLY A 185 -2.85 -7.68 16.97
C GLY A 185 -2.83 -7.57 15.45
N ALA A 186 -2.14 -6.60 14.84
CA ALA A 186 -1.92 -6.58 13.40
C ALA A 186 -1.23 -7.87 12.95
N ASP A 187 -1.62 -8.40 11.77
CA ASP A 187 -0.99 -9.56 11.16
C ASP A 187 0.18 -9.19 10.23
N GLY A 188 0.29 -7.92 9.86
CA GLY A 188 1.36 -7.36 9.05
C GLY A 188 1.37 -5.84 9.06
N ILE A 189 2.46 -5.28 8.56
CA ILE A 189 2.66 -3.83 8.41
C ILE A 189 2.99 -3.52 6.95
N SER A 190 2.32 -2.54 6.34
CA SER A 190 2.75 -1.98 5.05
C SER A 190 3.28 -0.56 5.24
N LEU A 191 4.38 -0.23 4.59
CA LEU A 191 5.01 1.09 4.63
C LEU A 191 5.95 1.30 3.42
N ILE A 192 6.01 2.52 2.91
CA ILE A 192 5.49 3.77 3.42
C ILE A 192 4.36 4.31 2.53
N ASN A 193 3.38 5.00 3.12
CA ASN A 193 2.51 5.86 2.35
C ASN A 193 3.31 7.08 1.85
N THR A 194 2.67 8.06 1.26
CA THR A 194 3.31 9.21 0.61
C THR A 194 3.96 10.17 1.61
N VAL A 195 5.10 10.74 1.22
CA VAL A 195 5.81 11.78 2.00
C VAL A 195 5.14 13.13 1.74
N MET A 196 4.86 13.91 2.79
CA MET A 196 4.24 15.23 2.64
C MET A 196 5.16 16.18 1.88
N GLY A 197 4.63 16.82 0.84
CA GLY A 197 5.36 17.78 0.01
C GLY A 197 4.50 18.92 -0.47
N MET A 198 5.14 19.91 -1.11
CA MET A 198 4.50 21.09 -1.72
C MET A 198 5.29 21.59 -2.92
N ARG A 199 4.60 22.10 -3.94
CA ARG A 199 5.21 22.82 -5.06
C ARG A 199 4.44 24.11 -5.35
N LEU A 200 5.16 25.11 -5.84
CA LEU A 200 4.61 26.40 -6.25
C LEU A 200 4.72 26.58 -7.77
N ASP A 201 3.69 27.12 -8.37
CA ASP A 201 3.73 27.63 -9.73
C ASP A 201 4.40 29.03 -9.73
N LEU A 202 5.50 29.16 -10.42
CA LEU A 202 6.29 30.40 -10.46
C LEU A 202 5.58 31.53 -11.22
N LYS A 203 4.67 31.20 -12.16
CA LYS A 203 3.92 32.19 -12.94
C LYS A 203 2.78 32.78 -12.12
N THR A 204 1.99 31.90 -11.51
CA THR A 204 0.82 32.32 -10.69
C THR A 204 1.20 32.67 -9.27
N ARG A 205 2.38 32.24 -8.78
CA ARG A 205 2.86 32.38 -7.39
C ARG A 205 1.92 31.72 -6.39
N LYS A 206 1.27 30.63 -6.80
CA LYS A 206 0.32 29.87 -5.98
C LYS A 206 0.75 28.40 -5.83
N PRO A 207 0.24 27.66 -4.83
CA PRO A 207 0.41 26.21 -4.78
C PRO A 207 -0.09 25.52 -6.04
N LEU A 208 0.63 24.46 -6.48
CA LEU A 208 0.19 23.66 -7.63
C LEU A 208 -1.08 22.85 -7.33
N LEU A 209 -1.27 22.43 -6.07
CA LEU A 209 -2.46 21.70 -5.65
C LEU A 209 -3.45 22.63 -4.94
N ALA A 210 -4.74 22.42 -5.16
CA ALA A 210 -5.81 23.14 -4.45
C ALA A 210 -5.72 22.96 -2.93
N ASN A 211 -5.26 21.79 -2.46
CA ASN A 211 -5.03 21.47 -1.05
C ASN A 211 -3.73 22.04 -0.46
N ILE A 212 -2.99 22.86 -1.23
CA ILE A 212 -1.70 23.44 -0.86
C ILE A 212 -0.59 22.39 -0.79
N THR A 213 -0.72 21.41 0.10
CA THR A 213 0.18 20.26 0.28
C THR A 213 -0.42 18.99 -0.30
N GLY A 214 0.43 18.01 -0.58
CA GLY A 214 0.03 16.69 -1.03
C GLY A 214 1.08 15.64 -0.71
N GLY A 215 0.73 14.38 -0.90
CA GLY A 215 1.65 13.27 -0.76
C GLY A 215 2.55 13.13 -1.98
N MET A 216 3.85 13.08 -1.76
CA MET A 216 4.88 12.82 -2.75
C MET A 216 5.13 11.32 -2.87
N SER A 217 5.15 10.79 -4.10
CA SER A 217 5.50 9.42 -4.44
C SER A 217 6.37 9.36 -5.70
N GLY A 218 6.97 8.21 -5.99
CA GLY A 218 7.89 8.02 -7.12
C GLY A 218 9.33 7.80 -6.68
N PRO A 219 10.30 7.67 -7.62
CA PRO A 219 11.66 7.23 -7.33
C PRO A 219 12.39 8.08 -6.28
N ALA A 220 12.05 9.36 -6.16
CA ALA A 220 12.69 10.26 -5.20
C ALA A 220 12.53 9.83 -3.73
N ILE A 221 11.50 9.05 -3.38
CA ILE A 221 11.27 8.59 -2.00
C ILE A 221 11.81 7.18 -1.73
N PHE A 222 12.35 6.48 -2.72
CA PHE A 222 12.80 5.09 -2.57
C PHE A 222 13.83 4.90 -1.44
N PRO A 223 14.89 5.71 -1.30
CA PRO A 223 15.83 5.55 -0.20
C PRO A 223 15.20 5.76 1.19
N LEU A 224 14.14 6.56 1.29
CA LEU A 224 13.39 6.74 2.53
C LEU A 224 12.58 5.48 2.86
N ALA A 225 11.96 4.87 1.84
CA ALA A 225 11.23 3.63 1.98
C ALA A 225 12.14 2.48 2.45
N VAL A 226 13.30 2.29 1.80
CA VAL A 226 14.30 1.28 2.19
C VAL A 226 14.71 1.44 3.65
N ARG A 227 15.09 2.66 4.07
CA ARG A 227 15.46 2.94 5.47
C ARG A 227 14.33 2.62 6.46
N MET A 228 13.09 3.02 6.14
CA MET A 228 11.96 2.81 7.04
C MET A 228 11.54 1.34 7.12
N VAL A 229 11.58 0.62 6.00
CA VAL A 229 11.36 -0.86 5.97
C VAL A 229 12.40 -1.55 6.83
N TRP A 230 13.69 -1.20 6.68
CA TRP A 230 14.77 -1.70 7.53
C TRP A 230 14.47 -1.53 9.01
N GLN A 231 14.15 -0.29 9.44
CA GLN A 231 13.87 0.05 10.83
C GLN A 231 12.66 -0.71 11.40
N VAL A 232 11.60 -0.85 10.61
CA VAL A 232 10.38 -1.56 11.04
C VAL A 232 10.64 -3.06 11.11
N TYR A 233 11.36 -3.65 10.16
CA TYR A 233 11.72 -5.06 10.20
C TYR A 233 12.49 -5.44 11.46
N GLU A 234 13.43 -4.61 11.91
CA GLU A 234 14.12 -4.81 13.20
C GLU A 234 13.20 -4.68 14.41
N ALA A 235 12.14 -3.88 14.29
CA ALA A 235 11.29 -3.50 15.41
C ALA A 235 10.12 -4.46 15.67
N VAL A 236 9.62 -5.18 14.64
CA VAL A 236 8.44 -6.06 14.72
C VAL A 236 8.79 -7.50 14.32
N ARG A 237 7.88 -8.45 14.61
CA ARG A 237 8.02 -9.87 14.26
C ARG A 237 7.04 -10.32 13.17
N ILE A 238 6.05 -9.50 12.87
CA ILE A 238 5.04 -9.76 11.83
C ILE A 238 5.57 -9.35 10.45
N PRO A 239 5.07 -9.94 9.35
CA PRO A 239 5.49 -9.62 7.99
C PRO A 239 5.40 -8.13 7.66
N VAL A 240 6.39 -7.66 6.88
CA VAL A 240 6.47 -6.28 6.39
C VAL A 240 6.22 -6.27 4.88
N VAL A 241 5.35 -5.38 4.41
CA VAL A 241 5.15 -5.07 3.00
C VAL A 241 5.80 -3.73 2.70
N GLY A 242 6.84 -3.73 1.87
CA GLY A 242 7.58 -2.52 1.52
C GLY A 242 6.97 -1.79 0.34
N LEU A 243 6.87 -0.46 0.40
CA LEU A 243 6.48 0.36 -0.75
C LEU A 243 7.05 1.77 -0.67
N GLY A 244 7.16 2.40 -1.83
CA GLY A 244 7.64 3.78 -1.99
C GLY A 244 8.77 3.88 -2.99
N GLY A 245 8.47 4.35 -4.20
CA GLY A 245 9.45 4.63 -5.23
C GLY A 245 9.94 3.46 -6.06
N VAL A 246 9.37 2.28 -5.91
CA VAL A 246 9.72 1.06 -6.67
C VAL A 246 9.42 1.23 -8.15
N MET A 247 10.43 0.98 -9.01
CA MET A 247 10.36 1.12 -10.48
C MET A 247 10.87 -0.13 -11.21
N SER A 248 11.58 -1.03 -10.54
CA SER A 248 12.30 -2.16 -11.14
C SER A 248 12.24 -3.43 -10.27
N ALA A 249 12.65 -4.57 -10.85
CA ALA A 249 12.83 -5.81 -10.11
C ALA A 249 14.02 -5.73 -9.12
N GLU A 250 15.04 -4.93 -9.42
CA GLU A 250 16.13 -4.62 -8.51
C GLU A 250 15.62 -3.93 -7.24
N ASP A 251 14.71 -2.95 -7.37
CA ASP A 251 14.11 -2.27 -6.21
C ASP A 251 13.29 -3.22 -5.33
N VAL A 252 12.61 -4.20 -5.95
CA VAL A 252 11.88 -5.24 -5.21
C VAL A 252 12.85 -6.05 -4.36
N ILE A 253 13.96 -6.50 -4.94
CA ILE A 253 14.99 -7.28 -4.22
C ILE A 253 15.61 -6.42 -3.10
N GLU A 254 15.89 -5.15 -3.34
CA GLU A 254 16.46 -4.25 -2.32
C GLU A 254 15.53 -4.09 -1.12
N LEU A 255 14.23 -3.90 -1.32
CA LEU A 255 13.25 -3.85 -0.23
C LEU A 255 13.13 -5.19 0.50
N MET A 256 13.22 -6.33 -0.21
CA MET A 256 13.23 -7.65 0.43
C MET A 256 14.48 -7.86 1.28
N LEU A 257 15.64 -7.46 0.80
CA LEU A 257 16.89 -7.45 1.58
C LEU A 257 16.78 -6.57 2.84
N ALA A 258 16.06 -5.45 2.76
CA ALA A 258 15.77 -4.59 3.90
C ALA A 258 14.73 -5.17 4.87
N GLY A 259 14.05 -6.28 4.52
CA GLY A 259 13.12 -7.01 5.38
C GLY A 259 11.68 -7.11 4.89
N ALA A 260 11.36 -6.61 3.69
CA ALA A 260 10.03 -6.78 3.13
C ALA A 260 9.76 -8.23 2.70
N THR A 261 8.61 -8.78 3.07
CA THR A 261 8.11 -10.08 2.59
C THR A 261 7.45 -9.96 1.22
N ALA A 262 6.80 -8.84 0.96
CA ALA A 262 6.20 -8.50 -0.32
C ALA A 262 6.37 -6.99 -0.59
N VAL A 263 6.16 -6.55 -1.83
CA VAL A 263 6.48 -5.20 -2.26
C VAL A 263 5.33 -4.61 -3.06
N GLU A 264 4.81 -3.45 -2.60
CA GLU A 264 3.81 -2.70 -3.35
C GLU A 264 4.47 -1.72 -4.33
N VAL A 265 3.92 -1.68 -5.55
CA VAL A 265 4.35 -0.78 -6.63
C VAL A 265 3.27 0.26 -6.89
N GLY A 266 3.58 1.53 -6.64
CA GLY A 266 2.62 2.64 -6.74
C GLY A 266 2.81 3.50 -7.99
N ALA A 267 3.57 4.59 -7.88
CA ALA A 267 3.72 5.62 -8.91
C ALA A 267 4.19 5.09 -10.27
N ALA A 268 4.90 3.97 -10.32
CA ALA A 268 5.31 3.33 -11.56
C ALA A 268 4.12 3.01 -12.48
N ASN A 269 2.97 2.57 -11.91
CA ASN A 269 1.75 2.28 -12.66
C ASN A 269 1.13 3.52 -13.33
N LEU A 270 1.42 4.73 -12.81
CA LEU A 270 0.95 6.00 -13.39
C LEU A 270 1.82 6.44 -14.57
N VAL A 271 3.11 6.04 -14.57
CA VAL A 271 4.05 6.31 -15.66
C VAL A 271 3.89 5.29 -16.78
N ASP A 272 3.70 4.03 -16.40
CA ASP A 272 3.57 2.91 -17.31
C ASP A 272 2.62 1.85 -16.74
N PRO A 273 1.46 1.65 -17.35
CA PRO A 273 0.46 0.69 -16.87
C PRO A 273 0.96 -0.76 -16.89
N PHE A 274 2.03 -1.08 -17.61
CA PHE A 274 2.66 -2.41 -17.64
C PHE A 274 3.80 -2.57 -16.62
N ALA A 275 4.08 -1.57 -15.79
CA ALA A 275 5.24 -1.57 -14.87
C ALA A 275 5.26 -2.82 -13.97
N CYS A 276 4.17 -3.15 -13.30
CA CYS A 276 4.12 -4.32 -12.42
C CYS A 276 4.32 -5.63 -13.18
N ARG A 277 3.72 -5.78 -14.36
CA ARG A 277 3.93 -6.94 -15.23
C ARG A 277 5.41 -7.09 -15.60
N ARG A 278 6.07 -6.01 -16.04
CA ARG A 278 7.50 -6.04 -16.40
C ARG A 278 8.38 -6.40 -15.22
N ILE A 279 8.08 -5.83 -14.04
CA ILE A 279 8.80 -6.18 -12.81
C ILE A 279 8.71 -7.68 -12.53
N VAL A 280 7.52 -8.29 -12.62
CA VAL A 280 7.32 -9.73 -12.43
C VAL A 280 8.09 -10.55 -13.46
N GLU A 281 8.04 -10.15 -14.75
CA GLU A 281 8.74 -10.83 -15.84
C GLU A 281 10.27 -10.73 -15.69
N ASP A 282 10.78 -9.63 -15.15
CA ASP A 282 12.21 -9.39 -14.93
C ASP A 282 12.79 -10.07 -13.68
N LEU A 283 11.97 -10.33 -12.65
CA LEU A 283 12.43 -10.91 -11.38
C LEU A 283 13.34 -12.13 -11.54
N PRO A 284 13.00 -13.16 -12.35
CA PRO A 284 13.85 -14.33 -12.49
C PRO A 284 15.25 -14.02 -13.06
N ARG A 285 15.33 -13.10 -14.00
CA ARG A 285 16.59 -12.64 -14.62
C ARG A 285 17.45 -11.88 -13.61
N VAL A 286 16.83 -10.99 -12.84
CA VAL A 286 17.52 -10.21 -11.82
C VAL A 286 17.99 -11.09 -10.66
N MET A 287 17.17 -12.05 -10.21
CA MET A 287 17.57 -13.05 -9.22
C MET A 287 18.81 -13.85 -9.68
N GLN A 288 18.83 -14.31 -10.93
CA GLN A 288 20.00 -15.01 -11.49
C GLN A 288 21.26 -14.14 -11.51
N LYS A 289 21.13 -12.86 -11.89
CA LYS A 289 22.23 -11.88 -11.90
C LYS A 289 22.89 -11.72 -10.52
N TYR A 290 22.10 -11.82 -9.45
CA TYR A 290 22.58 -11.67 -8.06
C TYR A 290 22.73 -13.00 -7.32
N ASN A 291 22.68 -14.16 -8.04
CA ASN A 291 22.79 -15.50 -7.47
C ASN A 291 21.73 -15.81 -6.39
N ILE A 292 20.53 -15.30 -6.54
CA ILE A 292 19.39 -15.55 -5.66
C ILE A 292 18.58 -16.71 -6.23
N ASN A 293 18.41 -17.80 -5.48
CA ASN A 293 17.66 -18.98 -5.90
C ASN A 293 16.21 -18.97 -5.39
N ASP A 294 15.98 -18.41 -4.22
CA ASP A 294 14.67 -18.31 -3.57
C ASP A 294 14.53 -16.91 -2.94
N LEU A 295 13.44 -16.21 -3.21
CA LEU A 295 13.21 -14.88 -2.64
C LEU A 295 13.02 -14.92 -1.12
N ASN A 296 12.55 -16.03 -0.57
CA ASN A 296 12.40 -16.18 0.88
C ASN A 296 13.74 -16.16 1.62
N ASP A 297 14.83 -16.59 0.97
CA ASP A 297 16.18 -16.65 1.57
C ASP A 297 16.80 -15.24 1.75
N ILE A 298 16.28 -14.23 1.05
CA ILE A 298 16.85 -12.89 1.08
C ILE A 298 16.06 -11.90 1.97
N ILE A 299 14.91 -12.32 2.51
CA ILE A 299 14.11 -11.44 3.38
C ILE A 299 14.92 -11.06 4.63
N GLY A 300 15.23 -9.77 4.76
CA GLY A 300 16.08 -9.27 5.85
C GLY A 300 17.56 -9.67 5.73
N GLY A 301 17.98 -10.19 4.58
CA GLY A 301 19.35 -10.69 4.39
C GLY A 301 20.44 -9.64 4.60
N ALA A 302 20.12 -8.36 4.40
CA ALA A 302 21.08 -7.28 4.64
C ALA A 302 21.36 -7.00 6.14
N HIS A 303 20.51 -7.51 7.06
CA HIS A 303 20.73 -7.37 8.52
C HIS A 303 21.78 -8.33 9.09
N HIS A 304 22.23 -9.30 8.31
CA HIS A 304 23.15 -10.36 8.75
C HIS A 304 24.57 -10.22 8.14
N GLY A 305 24.85 -9.05 7.53
CA GLY A 305 26.15 -8.74 6.90
C GLY A 305 27.18 -8.14 7.86
#